data_51db4bd6b1889217980648b38b5cf6a4
#
_entry.id   51db4bd6b1889217980648b38b5cf6a4
#
_cell.length_a   1.000
_cell.length_b   1.000
_cell.length_c   1.000
_cell.angle_alpha   90.00
_cell.angle_beta   90.00
_cell.angle_gamma   90.00
#
_symmetry.space_group_name_H-M   'P 1'
#
loop_
_entity.id
_entity.type
_entity.pdbx_description
1 polymer ?
#
loop_
_entity_poly.entity_id
_entity_poly.type
_entity_poly.pdbx_seq_one_letter_code
_entity_poly.pdbx_strand_id
1 'polypeptide(L)'
;MGQHKNLKPIFPIEWNIGFYELLADTHSSLVWKVKRNDYPGETFVIKQLKPAGMEELRGAHYLAWREGRGAAKLYDLKGSSMLLEYAGSYHLDAHLKSGKDDECLAIFGQVLTALHQPSASSVPNDLQPLDKHFSGLFAVANQKPIYAEAAERAKRLLEMPHEAIPLHGDIHHENVIRGPRGWLVIDPHGLVGDAAFDAANIFYNPLDRDDLCLDVARAQQMAEHFAAILKCDSAHVLDYAFAYGCLSAAWHLEDGNEADEARELKIASALRHLRQTAYCL
;
A
#
# COMPACT_ATOMS: atom_id res chain seq x y z
N MET A 1 5.08 26.17 11.16
CA MET A 1 6.54 25.99 11.26
C MET A 1 6.84 25.48 12.65
N GLY A 2 6.76 24.14 12.85
CA GLY A 2 7.01 23.47 14.11
C GLY A 2 8.50 23.29 14.33
N GLN A 3 8.94 23.52 15.55
CA GLN A 3 10.30 23.35 16.02
C GLN A 3 10.74 21.87 15.88
N HIS A 4 11.40 21.50 14.78
CA HIS A 4 12.17 20.26 14.74
C HIS A 4 13.38 20.47 15.64
N LYS A 5 13.21 20.19 16.95
CA LYS A 5 14.33 20.01 17.86
C LYS A 5 15.31 19.03 17.22
N ASN A 6 16.61 19.32 17.31
CA ASN A 6 17.75 18.49 16.90
C ASN A 6 17.57 17.04 17.41
N LEU A 7 16.75 16.26 16.72
CA LEU A 7 16.66 14.82 16.92
C LEU A 7 18.00 14.25 16.44
N LYS A 8 18.83 13.85 17.40
CA LYS A 8 20.06 13.14 17.09
C LYS A 8 19.70 11.65 17.00
N PRO A 9 19.62 11.06 15.78
CA PRO A 9 19.25 9.67 15.64
C PRO A 9 20.35 8.77 16.22
N ILE A 10 19.95 7.60 16.69
CA ILE A 10 20.85 6.52 17.04
C ILE A 10 20.70 5.45 15.98
N PHE A 11 21.75 5.25 15.19
CA PHE A 11 21.80 4.20 14.17
C PHE A 11 22.68 3.04 14.62
N PRO A 12 22.43 1.80 14.13
CA PRO A 12 23.35 0.69 14.32
C PRO A 12 24.77 1.08 13.87
N ILE A 13 25.76 0.83 14.73
CA ILE A 13 27.14 1.30 14.50
C ILE A 13 27.76 0.66 13.25
N GLU A 14 27.38 -0.58 12.95
CA GLU A 14 27.82 -1.34 11.78
C GLU A 14 27.35 -0.76 10.44
N TRP A 15 26.33 0.14 10.44
CA TRP A 15 25.91 0.82 9.23
C TRP A 15 26.81 2.00 8.85
N ASN A 16 27.74 2.37 9.71
CA ASN A 16 28.79 3.37 9.44
C ASN A 16 28.27 4.66 8.78
N ILE A 17 27.23 5.25 9.38
CA ILE A 17 26.54 6.44 8.82
C ILE A 17 27.40 7.67 9.00
N GLY A 18 27.77 8.32 7.87
CA GLY A 18 28.57 9.55 7.83
C GLY A 18 27.73 10.81 7.64
N PHE A 19 26.56 10.70 7.02
CA PHE A 19 25.63 11.80 6.79
C PHE A 19 24.19 11.32 6.99
N TYR A 20 23.34 12.18 7.53
CA TYR A 20 21.91 11.90 7.63
C TYR A 20 21.08 13.19 7.53
N GLU A 21 19.87 13.05 6.97
CA GLU A 21 18.85 14.09 6.80
C GLU A 21 17.49 13.47 7.11
N LEU A 22 16.69 14.12 7.94
CA LEU A 22 15.32 13.66 8.25
C LEU A 22 14.43 13.93 7.04
N LEU A 23 13.81 12.89 6.48
CA LEU A 23 12.83 13.00 5.40
C LEU A 23 11.41 13.10 5.94
N ALA A 24 11.06 12.28 6.94
CA ALA A 24 9.72 12.26 7.53
C ALA A 24 9.78 11.90 9.01
N ASP A 25 8.84 12.50 9.77
CA ASP A 25 8.52 12.17 11.15
C ASP A 25 7.01 11.89 11.21
N THR A 26 6.63 10.61 11.20
CA THR A 26 5.25 10.15 11.19
C THR A 26 4.83 9.65 12.57
N HIS A 27 3.57 9.28 12.75
CA HIS A 27 3.10 8.63 13.96
C HIS A 27 3.87 7.32 14.26
N SER A 28 4.13 6.53 13.22
CA SER A 28 4.69 5.17 13.30
C SER A 28 6.21 5.10 13.14
N SER A 29 6.86 6.08 12.50
CA SER A 29 8.28 5.98 12.15
C SER A 29 8.99 7.32 11.98
N LEU A 30 10.34 7.24 12.01
CA LEU A 30 11.26 8.28 11.52
C LEU A 30 11.94 7.75 10.26
N VAL A 31 11.92 8.54 9.20
CA VAL A 31 12.55 8.18 7.92
C VAL A 31 13.71 9.13 7.63
N TRP A 32 14.89 8.55 7.43
CA TRP A 32 16.13 9.28 7.23
C TRP A 32 16.76 8.96 5.90
N LYS A 33 17.17 9.97 5.15
CA LYS A 33 18.09 9.83 4.03
C LYS A 33 19.50 9.81 4.57
N VAL A 34 20.29 8.81 4.21
CA VAL A 34 21.62 8.64 4.79
C VAL A 34 22.68 8.35 3.73
N LYS A 35 23.95 8.66 4.08
CA LYS A 35 25.13 8.18 3.35
C LYS A 35 26.03 7.41 4.29
N ARG A 36 26.53 6.31 3.82
CA ARG A 36 27.48 5.44 4.54
C ARG A 36 28.92 5.83 4.15
N ASN A 37 29.84 5.78 5.12
CA ASN A 37 31.25 6.10 4.86
C ASN A 37 31.95 5.01 4.02
N ASP A 38 31.48 3.76 4.13
CA ASP A 38 32.03 2.60 3.41
C ASP A 38 31.42 2.39 2.01
N TYR A 39 30.40 3.19 1.63
CA TYR A 39 29.77 3.20 0.30
C TYR A 39 29.73 4.62 -0.26
N PRO A 40 30.89 5.19 -0.63
CA PRO A 40 30.96 6.58 -1.11
C PRO A 40 30.16 6.74 -2.41
N GLY A 41 29.30 7.77 -2.44
CA GLY A 41 28.46 8.09 -3.59
C GLY A 41 27.08 7.41 -3.57
N GLU A 42 26.85 6.42 -2.74
CA GLU A 42 25.54 5.79 -2.60
C GLU A 42 24.68 6.48 -1.53
N THR A 43 23.39 6.49 -1.78
CA THR A 43 22.37 7.02 -0.85
C THR A 43 21.47 5.89 -0.41
N PHE A 44 21.13 5.89 0.87
CA PHE A 44 20.25 4.90 1.50
C PHE A 44 19.12 5.60 2.25
N VAL A 45 18.12 4.83 2.66
CA VAL A 45 17.09 5.25 3.59
C VAL A 45 17.19 4.40 4.86
N ILE A 46 17.06 5.03 6.01
CA ILE A 46 16.81 4.32 7.26
C ILE A 46 15.40 4.67 7.72
N LYS A 47 14.54 3.65 7.88
CA LYS A 47 13.23 3.75 8.53
C LYS A 47 13.35 3.16 9.93
N GLN A 48 13.11 3.99 10.95
CA GLN A 48 13.12 3.59 12.35
C GLN A 48 11.69 3.58 12.88
N LEU A 49 11.18 2.41 13.22
CA LEU A 49 9.84 2.27 13.76
C LEU A 49 9.77 2.78 15.17
N LYS A 50 8.73 3.53 15.46
CA LYS A 50 8.30 3.91 16.81
C LYS A 50 7.47 2.78 17.44
N PRO A 51 7.19 2.81 18.74
CA PRO A 51 6.34 1.80 19.39
C PRO A 51 4.98 1.59 18.67
N ALA A 52 4.37 2.67 18.17
CA ALA A 52 3.10 2.62 17.42
C ALA A 52 3.21 1.96 16.04
N GLY A 53 4.41 1.85 15.46
CA GLY A 53 4.64 1.28 14.13
C GLY A 53 5.25 -0.13 14.12
N MET A 54 5.33 -0.80 15.28
CA MET A 54 6.03 -2.10 15.35
C MET A 54 5.41 -3.20 14.49
N GLU A 55 4.15 -3.09 14.14
CA GLU A 55 3.50 -4.01 13.19
C GLU A 55 4.02 -3.89 11.75
N GLU A 56 4.62 -2.75 11.39
CA GLU A 56 5.25 -2.53 10.08
C GLU A 56 6.53 -3.38 9.87
N LEU A 57 7.02 -4.11 10.90
CA LEU A 57 8.08 -5.09 10.74
C LEU A 57 7.72 -6.18 9.72
N ARG A 58 6.43 -6.51 9.57
CA ARG A 58 5.96 -7.43 8.53
C ARG A 58 6.31 -6.93 7.13
N GLY A 59 6.21 -5.62 6.92
CA GLY A 59 6.64 -4.97 5.69
C GLY A 59 8.14 -5.13 5.42
N ALA A 60 9.00 -5.08 6.44
CA ALA A 60 10.42 -5.37 6.29
C ALA A 60 10.67 -6.82 5.84
N HIS A 61 9.94 -7.78 6.40
CA HIS A 61 10.06 -9.18 6.00
C HIS A 61 9.55 -9.43 4.57
N TYR A 62 8.48 -8.73 4.18
CA TYR A 62 8.03 -8.72 2.78
C TYR A 62 9.12 -8.17 1.84
N LEU A 63 9.74 -7.03 2.16
CA LEU A 63 10.83 -6.46 1.36
C LEU A 63 12.05 -7.39 1.29
N ALA A 64 12.42 -8.04 2.40
CA ALA A 64 13.46 -9.07 2.43
C ALA A 64 13.15 -10.20 1.46
N TRP A 65 11.92 -10.71 1.48
CA TRP A 65 11.45 -11.77 0.59
C TRP A 65 11.43 -11.33 -0.88
N ARG A 66 11.07 -10.07 -1.17
CA ARG A 66 11.10 -9.51 -2.52
C ARG A 66 12.51 -9.37 -3.11
N GLU A 67 13.52 -9.18 -2.26
CA GLU A 67 14.94 -9.03 -2.69
C GLU A 67 15.12 -7.93 -3.74
N GLY A 68 14.30 -6.89 -3.67
CA GLY A 68 14.30 -5.76 -4.61
C GLY A 68 13.53 -6.00 -5.92
N ARG A 69 12.82 -7.11 -6.09
CA ARG A 69 11.99 -7.38 -7.29
C ARG A 69 10.67 -6.59 -7.20
N GLY A 70 10.58 -5.51 -7.96
CA GLY A 70 9.41 -4.60 -7.98
C GLY A 70 9.29 -3.69 -6.75
N ALA A 71 10.12 -3.87 -5.74
CA ALA A 71 10.10 -3.11 -4.49
C ALA A 71 11.48 -2.55 -4.15
N ALA A 72 11.54 -1.55 -3.27
CA ALA A 72 12.79 -1.07 -2.69
C ALA A 72 13.50 -2.22 -1.96
N LYS A 73 14.83 -2.30 -2.11
CA LYS A 73 15.62 -3.35 -1.50
C LYS A 73 15.81 -3.08 -0.01
N LEU A 74 15.56 -4.09 0.82
CA LEU A 74 16.03 -4.11 2.20
C LEU A 74 17.46 -4.65 2.22
N TYR A 75 18.40 -3.85 2.75
CA TYR A 75 19.80 -4.24 2.90
C TYR A 75 20.08 -4.89 4.25
N ASP A 76 19.47 -4.37 5.31
CA ASP A 76 19.62 -4.90 6.67
C ASP A 76 18.45 -4.51 7.56
N LEU A 77 18.20 -5.31 8.59
CA LEU A 77 17.18 -5.09 9.61
C LEU A 77 17.79 -5.29 10.99
N LYS A 78 17.79 -4.25 11.84
CA LYS A 78 18.32 -4.29 13.20
C LYS A 78 17.27 -3.78 14.19
N GLY A 79 16.64 -4.70 14.91
CA GLY A 79 15.54 -4.38 15.79
C GLY A 79 14.39 -3.72 15.03
N SER A 80 14.07 -2.48 15.35
CA SER A 80 13.04 -1.67 14.68
C SER A 80 13.59 -0.76 13.57
N SER A 81 14.84 -0.89 13.18
CA SER A 81 15.48 -0.05 12.16
C SER A 81 15.75 -0.85 10.90
N MET A 82 15.31 -0.34 9.76
CA MET A 82 15.48 -0.90 8.43
C MET A 82 16.47 -0.06 7.64
N LEU A 83 17.50 -0.67 7.04
CA LEU A 83 18.37 -0.04 6.05
C LEU A 83 17.85 -0.41 4.66
N LEU A 84 17.37 0.59 3.93
CA LEU A 84 16.65 0.44 2.68
C LEU A 84 17.40 1.11 1.52
N GLU A 85 17.11 0.67 0.30
CA GLU A 85 17.46 1.37 -0.92
C GLU A 85 16.82 2.76 -0.95
N TYR A 86 17.59 3.76 -1.36
CA TYR A 86 17.02 5.04 -1.76
C TYR A 86 16.48 4.91 -3.19
N ALA A 87 15.20 4.61 -3.32
CA ALA A 87 14.55 4.36 -4.60
C ALA A 87 14.34 5.62 -5.46
N GLY A 88 14.67 6.80 -4.94
CA GLY A 88 14.49 8.08 -5.64
C GLY A 88 13.69 9.09 -4.85
N SER A 89 13.22 10.15 -5.53
CA SER A 89 12.37 11.20 -4.96
C SER A 89 11.19 11.58 -5.87
N TYR A 90 10.98 10.85 -6.97
CA TYR A 90 9.91 11.13 -7.92
C TYR A 90 8.80 10.09 -7.74
N HIS A 91 7.80 10.45 -6.95
CA HIS A 91 6.64 9.63 -6.68
C HIS A 91 5.63 9.68 -7.81
N LEU A 92 4.78 8.66 -7.91
CA LEU A 92 3.77 8.55 -8.96
C LEU A 92 2.68 9.63 -8.85
N ASP A 93 2.43 10.18 -7.65
CA ASP A 93 1.54 11.31 -7.46
C ASP A 93 2.02 12.57 -8.19
N ALA A 94 3.33 12.82 -8.20
CA ALA A 94 3.91 13.93 -8.97
C ALA A 94 3.76 13.70 -10.48
N HIS A 95 3.82 12.43 -10.93
CA HIS A 95 3.57 12.06 -12.32
C HIS A 95 2.10 12.31 -12.70
N LEU A 96 1.17 11.91 -11.84
CA LEU A 96 -0.25 12.19 -11.99
C LEU A 96 -0.54 13.70 -12.05
N LYS A 97 0.03 14.50 -11.13
CA LYS A 97 -0.11 15.96 -11.10
C LYS A 97 0.39 16.64 -12.37
N SER A 98 1.22 15.99 -13.17
CA SER A 98 1.64 16.45 -14.50
C SER A 98 0.60 16.15 -15.61
N GLY A 99 -0.58 15.62 -15.28
CA GLY A 99 -1.69 15.34 -16.22
C GLY A 99 -1.60 13.99 -16.93
N LYS A 100 -0.94 12.99 -16.32
CA LYS A 100 -0.61 11.71 -16.93
C LYS A 100 -1.30 10.52 -16.25
N ASP A 101 -2.61 10.60 -15.99
CA ASP A 101 -3.37 9.53 -15.31
C ASP A 101 -3.33 8.20 -16.07
N ASP A 102 -3.46 8.21 -17.40
CA ASP A 102 -3.35 6.99 -18.21
C ASP A 102 -1.98 6.33 -18.08
N GLU A 103 -0.89 7.12 -18.01
CA GLU A 103 0.45 6.58 -17.76
C GLU A 103 0.54 5.98 -16.34
N CYS A 104 -0.12 6.59 -15.33
CA CYS A 104 -0.15 6.05 -13.98
C CYS A 104 -0.81 4.68 -13.92
N LEU A 105 -1.92 4.49 -14.63
CA LEU A 105 -2.60 3.19 -14.72
C LEU A 105 -1.68 2.11 -15.28
N ALA A 106 -0.97 2.40 -16.39
CA ALA A 106 0.00 1.48 -16.96
C ALA A 106 1.17 1.17 -16.00
N ILE A 107 1.63 2.17 -15.23
CA ILE A 107 2.70 2.01 -14.24
C ILE A 107 2.23 1.10 -13.09
N PHE A 108 1.03 1.29 -12.56
CA PHE A 108 0.45 0.38 -11.56
C PHE A 108 0.39 -1.05 -12.08
N GLY A 109 0.00 -1.24 -13.35
CA GLY A 109 0.00 -2.55 -13.98
C GLY A 109 1.38 -3.20 -14.03
N GLN A 110 2.43 -2.44 -14.37
CA GLN A 110 3.81 -2.92 -14.35
C GLN A 110 4.26 -3.30 -12.93
N VAL A 111 3.92 -2.47 -11.94
CA VAL A 111 4.24 -2.69 -10.54
C VAL A 111 3.57 -3.97 -10.02
N LEU A 112 2.25 -4.11 -10.20
CA LEU A 112 1.51 -5.32 -9.80
C LEU A 112 2.09 -6.57 -10.47
N THR A 113 2.38 -6.51 -11.76
CA THR A 113 3.00 -7.63 -12.48
C THR A 113 4.35 -8.01 -11.87
N ALA A 114 5.19 -7.03 -11.51
CA ALA A 114 6.49 -7.29 -10.92
C ALA A 114 6.39 -7.86 -9.51
N LEU A 115 5.46 -7.34 -8.69
CA LEU A 115 5.27 -7.76 -7.30
C LEU A 115 4.69 -9.18 -7.18
N HIS A 116 3.82 -9.59 -8.10
CA HIS A 116 3.17 -10.89 -8.04
C HIS A 116 3.94 -11.99 -8.78
N GLN A 117 5.16 -11.69 -9.30
CA GLN A 117 6.03 -12.76 -9.82
C GLN A 117 6.43 -13.72 -8.71
N PRO A 118 6.40 -15.03 -8.98
CA PRO A 118 6.85 -16.04 -8.02
C PRO A 118 8.27 -15.77 -7.52
N SER A 119 8.52 -16.10 -6.27
CA SER A 119 9.85 -16.10 -5.66
C SER A 119 10.30 -17.51 -5.36
N ALA A 120 11.60 -17.78 -5.51
CA ALA A 120 12.20 -19.05 -5.07
C ALA A 120 12.32 -19.12 -3.53
N SER A 121 12.29 -17.98 -2.85
CA SER A 121 12.38 -17.90 -1.39
C SER A 121 11.06 -18.28 -0.75
N SER A 122 11.10 -18.97 0.40
CA SER A 122 9.90 -19.29 1.18
C SER A 122 9.20 -18.02 1.66
N VAL A 123 7.87 -18.05 1.64
CA VAL A 123 7.03 -16.94 2.13
C VAL A 123 7.29 -16.71 3.63
N PRO A 124 7.49 -15.47 4.09
CA PRO A 124 7.61 -15.18 5.52
C PRO A 124 6.35 -15.61 6.29
N ASN A 125 6.54 -16.22 7.46
CA ASN A 125 5.44 -16.79 8.25
C ASN A 125 4.65 -15.74 9.04
N ASP A 126 5.14 -14.52 9.14
CA ASP A 126 4.58 -13.43 9.94
C ASP A 126 3.81 -12.39 9.12
N LEU A 127 3.66 -12.60 7.81
CA LEU A 127 2.77 -11.78 7.00
C LEU A 127 1.33 -11.91 7.52
N GLN A 128 0.61 -10.79 7.56
CA GLN A 128 -0.75 -10.77 8.10
C GLN A 128 -1.75 -11.33 7.08
N PRO A 129 -2.52 -12.37 7.41
CA PRO A 129 -3.61 -12.84 6.56
C PRO A 129 -4.72 -11.80 6.40
N LEU A 130 -5.36 -11.77 5.22
CA LEU A 130 -6.41 -10.79 4.92
C LEU A 130 -7.62 -10.89 5.87
N ASP A 131 -7.95 -12.06 6.42
CA ASP A 131 -9.02 -12.20 7.40
C ASP A 131 -8.76 -11.38 8.67
N LYS A 132 -7.49 -11.32 9.09
CA LYS A 132 -7.04 -10.46 10.21
C LYS A 132 -7.01 -8.99 9.83
N HIS A 133 -6.62 -8.70 8.58
CA HIS A 133 -6.60 -7.33 8.09
C HIS A 133 -8.02 -6.73 8.02
N PHE A 134 -9.02 -7.50 7.63
CA PHE A 134 -10.43 -7.10 7.60
C PHE A 134 -11.13 -7.05 8.97
N SER A 135 -10.43 -7.35 10.07
CA SER A 135 -11.04 -7.39 11.41
C SER A 135 -11.74 -6.08 11.82
N GLY A 136 -11.17 -4.92 11.46
CA GLY A 136 -11.79 -3.61 11.72
C GLY A 136 -13.15 -3.47 11.03
N LEU A 137 -13.27 -3.90 9.76
CA LEU A 137 -14.55 -3.90 9.05
C LEU A 137 -15.57 -4.83 9.72
N PHE A 138 -15.15 -6.02 10.14
CA PHE A 138 -16.05 -6.98 10.81
C PHE A 138 -16.55 -6.46 12.15
N ALA A 139 -15.72 -5.70 12.88
CA ALA A 139 -16.10 -5.11 14.16
C ALA A 139 -17.22 -4.05 14.02
N VAL A 140 -17.26 -3.30 12.92
CA VAL A 140 -18.24 -2.23 12.67
C VAL A 140 -19.42 -2.66 11.79
N ALA A 141 -19.50 -3.93 11.39
CA ALA A 141 -20.49 -4.44 10.44
C ALA A 141 -21.95 -4.09 10.78
N ASN A 142 -22.28 -3.99 12.06
CA ASN A 142 -23.63 -3.68 12.52
C ASN A 142 -23.94 -2.17 12.65
N GLN A 143 -22.96 -1.29 12.39
CA GLN A 143 -23.13 0.15 12.62
C GLN A 143 -23.86 0.85 11.46
N LYS A 144 -23.60 0.45 10.21
CA LYS A 144 -24.23 0.99 9.00
C LYS A 144 -24.54 -0.13 8.01
N PRO A 145 -25.64 -0.07 7.23
CA PRO A 145 -25.95 -1.09 6.22
C PRO A 145 -24.83 -1.36 5.21
N ILE A 146 -24.09 -0.33 4.83
CA ILE A 146 -22.96 -0.47 3.89
C ILE A 146 -21.82 -1.29 4.48
N TYR A 147 -21.54 -1.15 5.78
CA TYR A 147 -20.55 -1.96 6.48
C TYR A 147 -20.99 -3.43 6.56
N ALA A 148 -22.28 -3.68 6.80
CA ALA A 148 -22.83 -5.05 6.81
C ALA A 148 -22.64 -5.72 5.43
N GLU A 149 -23.00 -5.01 4.35
CA GLU A 149 -22.84 -5.52 2.98
C GLU A 149 -21.36 -5.78 2.64
N ALA A 150 -20.46 -4.84 2.99
CA ALA A 150 -19.05 -4.98 2.74
C ALA A 150 -18.42 -6.13 3.55
N ALA A 151 -18.82 -6.31 4.81
CA ALA A 151 -18.36 -7.41 5.64
C ALA A 151 -18.78 -8.78 5.06
N GLU A 152 -20.03 -8.90 4.58
CA GLU A 152 -20.50 -10.10 3.89
C GLU A 152 -19.77 -10.34 2.56
N ARG A 153 -19.42 -9.26 1.83
CA ARG A 153 -18.62 -9.36 0.62
C ARG A 153 -17.19 -9.82 0.93
N ALA A 154 -16.56 -9.22 1.93
CA ALA A 154 -15.21 -9.59 2.37
C ALA A 154 -15.16 -11.08 2.81
N LYS A 155 -16.13 -11.57 3.58
CA LYS A 155 -16.20 -12.98 3.97
C LYS A 155 -16.23 -13.90 2.76
N ARG A 156 -17.10 -13.62 1.77
CA ARG A 156 -17.18 -14.41 0.54
C ARG A 156 -15.86 -14.40 -0.24
N LEU A 157 -15.20 -13.26 -0.36
CA LEU A 157 -13.89 -13.15 -1.01
C LEU A 157 -12.83 -13.99 -0.30
N LEU A 158 -12.81 -13.98 1.03
CA LEU A 158 -11.88 -14.76 1.84
C LEU A 158 -12.13 -16.27 1.79
N GLU A 159 -13.36 -16.70 1.52
CA GLU A 159 -13.75 -18.10 1.37
C GLU A 159 -13.52 -18.63 -0.06
N MET A 160 -13.31 -17.77 -1.04
CA MET A 160 -13.05 -18.18 -2.42
C MET A 160 -11.70 -18.89 -2.55
N PRO A 161 -11.62 -19.96 -3.36
CA PRO A 161 -10.39 -20.73 -3.54
C PRO A 161 -9.41 -20.02 -4.48
N HIS A 162 -8.79 -18.96 -4.01
CA HIS A 162 -7.69 -18.28 -4.72
C HIS A 162 -6.34 -18.69 -4.11
N GLU A 163 -5.30 -18.65 -4.93
CA GLU A 163 -3.93 -18.81 -4.44
C GLU A 163 -3.58 -17.62 -3.55
N ALA A 164 -3.29 -17.90 -2.28
CA ALA A 164 -2.83 -16.87 -1.36
C ALA A 164 -1.34 -16.57 -1.62
N ILE A 165 -1.06 -15.32 -1.98
CA ILE A 165 0.30 -14.83 -2.25
C ILE A 165 0.68 -13.72 -1.27
N PRO A 166 1.99 -13.46 -1.05
CA PRO A 166 2.44 -12.28 -0.34
C PRO A 166 2.03 -11.00 -1.08
N LEU A 167 1.45 -10.06 -0.35
CA LEU A 167 0.91 -8.81 -0.85
C LEU A 167 1.67 -7.63 -0.23
N HIS A 168 1.78 -6.56 -1.01
CA HIS A 168 2.22 -5.26 -0.50
C HIS A 168 1.21 -4.69 0.51
N GLY A 169 -0.06 -4.70 0.15
CA GLY A 169 -1.19 -4.34 1.02
C GLY A 169 -1.49 -2.86 1.12
N ASP A 170 -0.65 -1.98 0.53
CA ASP A 170 -0.83 -0.53 0.57
C ASP A 170 -0.30 0.15 -0.71
N ILE A 171 -0.72 -0.31 -1.88
CA ILE A 171 -0.30 0.28 -3.15
C ILE A 171 -1.13 1.51 -3.45
N HIS A 172 -0.46 2.67 -3.54
CA HIS A 172 -1.04 3.93 -3.98
C HIS A 172 0.04 4.86 -4.56
N HIS A 173 -0.36 6.02 -5.08
CA HIS A 173 0.51 6.92 -5.84
C HIS A 173 1.76 7.38 -5.08
N GLU A 174 1.68 7.57 -3.76
CA GLU A 174 2.83 8.00 -2.95
C GLU A 174 3.78 6.86 -2.62
N ASN A 175 3.29 5.60 -2.63
CA ASN A 175 4.09 4.41 -2.39
C ASN A 175 4.74 3.81 -3.65
N VAL A 176 4.51 4.43 -4.83
CA VAL A 176 5.17 4.07 -6.09
C VAL A 176 6.15 5.17 -6.47
N ILE A 177 7.43 4.82 -6.57
CA ILE A 177 8.53 5.76 -6.74
C ILE A 177 9.43 5.37 -7.91
N ARG A 178 9.90 6.35 -8.67
CA ARG A 178 10.81 6.15 -9.80
C ARG A 178 12.27 6.33 -9.39
N GLY A 179 13.04 5.27 -9.54
CA GLY A 179 14.48 5.25 -9.32
C GLY A 179 15.28 4.74 -10.52
N PRO A 180 16.57 4.50 -10.33
CA PRO A 180 17.45 3.97 -11.39
C PRO A 180 17.01 2.61 -11.95
N ARG A 181 16.31 1.80 -11.14
CA ARG A 181 15.79 0.48 -11.51
C ARG A 181 14.37 0.51 -12.10
N GLY A 182 13.81 1.68 -12.38
CA GLY A 182 12.43 1.86 -12.85
C GLY A 182 11.47 2.23 -11.71
N TRP A 183 10.19 1.91 -11.88
CA TRP A 183 9.17 2.12 -10.86
C TRP A 183 9.20 1.00 -9.83
N LEU A 184 9.26 1.36 -8.56
CA LEU A 184 9.34 0.46 -7.42
C LEU A 184 8.31 0.86 -6.37
N VAL A 185 7.86 -0.11 -5.57
CA VAL A 185 7.07 0.21 -4.37
C VAL A 185 7.95 0.34 -3.14
N ILE A 186 7.45 1.15 -2.21
CA ILE A 186 8.00 1.36 -0.87
C ILE A 186 6.87 1.16 0.16
N ASP A 187 7.24 0.93 1.39
CA ASP A 187 6.35 0.95 2.56
C ASP A 187 5.21 -0.09 2.55
N PRO A 188 5.51 -1.38 2.36
CA PRO A 188 4.50 -2.41 2.37
C PRO A 188 3.96 -2.70 3.78
N HIS A 189 2.67 -3.06 3.87
CA HIS A 189 2.08 -3.62 5.09
C HIS A 189 2.53 -5.06 5.36
N GLY A 190 2.87 -5.82 4.32
CA GLY A 190 3.27 -7.22 4.46
C GLY A 190 2.09 -8.13 4.81
N LEU A 191 1.19 -8.30 3.84
CA LEU A 191 0.00 -9.14 3.95
C LEU A 191 0.16 -10.46 3.17
N VAL A 192 -0.78 -11.37 3.34
CA VAL A 192 -0.90 -12.58 2.54
C VAL A 192 -2.37 -12.84 2.21
N GLY A 193 -2.66 -13.08 0.92
CA GLY A 193 -4.03 -13.32 0.44
C GLY A 193 -4.16 -13.27 -1.07
N ASP A 194 -5.34 -12.90 -1.54
CA ASP A 194 -5.67 -12.78 -2.96
C ASP A 194 -5.00 -11.55 -3.59
N ALA A 195 -4.40 -11.75 -4.76
CA ALA A 195 -3.71 -10.71 -5.54
C ALA A 195 -4.56 -9.47 -5.82
N ALA A 196 -5.86 -9.62 -5.99
CA ALA A 196 -6.77 -8.50 -6.30
C ALA A 196 -6.85 -7.47 -5.17
N PHE A 197 -6.51 -7.85 -3.93
CA PHE A 197 -6.46 -6.91 -2.81
C PHE A 197 -5.41 -5.80 -3.02
N ASP A 198 -4.26 -6.11 -3.63
CA ASP A 198 -3.21 -5.11 -3.88
C ASP A 198 -3.65 -3.97 -4.83
N ALA A 199 -4.68 -4.19 -5.64
CA ALA A 199 -5.25 -3.16 -6.49
C ALA A 199 -6.29 -2.26 -5.77
N ALA A 200 -6.82 -2.68 -4.63
CA ALA A 200 -8.00 -2.08 -4.02
C ALA A 200 -7.78 -0.62 -3.57
N ASN A 201 -6.63 -0.33 -2.92
CA ASN A 201 -6.34 1.02 -2.43
C ASN A 201 -6.14 2.05 -3.55
N ILE A 202 -5.77 1.62 -4.77
CA ILE A 202 -5.53 2.51 -5.90
C ILE A 202 -6.80 3.29 -6.30
N PHE A 203 -8.00 2.71 -6.08
CA PHE A 203 -9.29 3.36 -6.37
C PHE A 203 -9.59 4.55 -5.46
N TYR A 204 -8.98 4.62 -4.28
CA TYR A 204 -9.21 5.65 -3.25
C TYR A 204 -8.18 6.76 -3.28
N ASN A 205 -7.22 6.67 -4.20
CA ASN A 205 -6.09 7.57 -4.30
C ASN A 205 -5.98 8.25 -5.69
N PRO A 206 -5.43 9.48 -5.71
CA PRO A 206 -4.87 10.23 -4.58
C PRO A 206 -5.94 10.88 -3.70
N LEU A 207 -5.61 11.16 -2.43
CA LEU A 207 -6.55 11.67 -1.42
C LEU A 207 -7.15 13.05 -1.76
N ASP A 208 -6.45 13.88 -2.50
CA ASP A 208 -6.86 15.26 -2.86
C ASP A 208 -7.54 15.37 -4.25
N ARG A 209 -7.91 14.23 -4.87
CA ARG A 209 -8.49 14.15 -6.21
C ARG A 209 -9.77 13.32 -6.26
N ASP A 210 -10.76 13.76 -5.49
CA ASP A 210 -12.08 13.12 -5.48
C ASP A 210 -12.75 13.12 -6.87
N ASP A 211 -12.41 14.08 -7.72
CA ASP A 211 -12.83 14.10 -9.12
C ASP A 211 -12.40 12.83 -9.88
N LEU A 212 -11.20 12.31 -9.61
CA LEU A 212 -10.69 11.07 -10.20
C LEU A 212 -11.24 9.82 -9.49
N CYS A 213 -11.28 9.84 -8.15
CA CYS A 213 -11.73 8.69 -7.37
C CYS A 213 -13.23 8.38 -7.55
N LEU A 214 -14.04 9.40 -7.90
CA LEU A 214 -15.49 9.29 -8.13
C LEU A 214 -15.85 9.17 -9.62
N ASP A 215 -14.87 9.24 -10.54
CA ASP A 215 -15.11 9.03 -11.96
C ASP A 215 -15.38 7.55 -12.25
N VAL A 216 -16.64 7.25 -12.58
CA VAL A 216 -17.10 5.87 -12.83
C VAL A 216 -16.45 5.27 -14.07
N ALA A 217 -16.19 6.08 -15.11
CA ALA A 217 -15.55 5.59 -16.34
C ALA A 217 -14.08 5.22 -16.06
N ARG A 218 -13.37 6.05 -15.27
CA ARG A 218 -12.01 5.75 -14.80
C ARG A 218 -12.00 4.49 -13.92
N ALA A 219 -12.91 4.36 -12.98
CA ALA A 219 -13.01 3.18 -12.13
C ALA A 219 -13.26 1.89 -12.93
N GLN A 220 -14.10 1.95 -13.97
CA GLN A 220 -14.33 0.84 -14.89
C GLN A 220 -13.06 0.46 -15.65
N GLN A 221 -12.36 1.44 -16.23
CA GLN A 221 -11.09 1.22 -16.94
C GLN A 221 -10.03 0.61 -16.02
N MET A 222 -9.93 1.09 -14.78
CA MET A 222 -9.02 0.53 -13.76
C MET A 222 -9.36 -0.93 -13.45
N ALA A 223 -10.64 -1.24 -13.22
CA ALA A 223 -11.09 -2.60 -12.91
C ALA A 223 -10.77 -3.58 -14.05
N GLU A 224 -11.03 -3.18 -15.29
CA GLU A 224 -10.74 -3.99 -16.49
C GLU A 224 -9.22 -4.18 -16.68
N HIS A 225 -8.44 -3.12 -16.48
CA HIS A 225 -6.98 -3.18 -16.61
C HIS A 225 -6.35 -4.09 -15.55
N PHE A 226 -6.72 -3.93 -14.27
CA PHE A 226 -6.19 -4.76 -13.20
C PHE A 226 -6.65 -6.21 -13.30
N ALA A 227 -7.90 -6.46 -13.68
CA ALA A 227 -8.42 -7.79 -13.91
C ALA A 227 -7.62 -8.57 -14.97
N ALA A 228 -7.28 -7.91 -16.08
CA ALA A 228 -6.45 -8.51 -17.12
C ALA A 228 -5.04 -8.89 -16.62
N ILE A 229 -4.42 -8.05 -15.79
CA ILE A 229 -3.09 -8.28 -15.20
C ILE A 229 -3.14 -9.40 -14.15
N LEU A 230 -4.13 -9.35 -13.26
CA LEU A 230 -4.28 -10.27 -12.14
C LEU A 230 -4.94 -11.59 -12.56
N LYS A 231 -5.41 -11.70 -13.81
CA LYS A 231 -6.07 -12.89 -14.38
C LYS A 231 -7.31 -13.30 -13.61
N CYS A 232 -8.13 -12.31 -13.25
CA CYS A 232 -9.42 -12.49 -12.59
C CYS A 232 -10.49 -11.65 -13.28
N ASP A 233 -11.72 -11.68 -12.78
CA ASP A 233 -12.82 -10.86 -13.30
C ASP A 233 -12.76 -9.43 -12.77
N SER A 234 -13.18 -8.44 -13.57
CA SER A 234 -13.29 -7.03 -13.14
C SER A 234 -14.23 -6.87 -11.96
N ALA A 235 -15.26 -7.71 -11.90
CA ALA A 235 -16.17 -7.82 -10.77
C ALA A 235 -15.45 -8.17 -9.45
N HIS A 236 -14.47 -9.08 -9.51
CA HIS A 236 -13.67 -9.51 -8.38
C HIS A 236 -12.77 -8.38 -7.86
N VAL A 237 -12.13 -7.63 -8.76
CA VAL A 237 -11.34 -6.43 -8.41
C VAL A 237 -12.22 -5.38 -7.72
N LEU A 238 -13.42 -5.11 -8.26
CA LEU A 238 -14.36 -4.15 -7.67
C LEU A 238 -14.91 -4.61 -6.32
N ASP A 239 -15.10 -5.92 -6.14
CA ASP A 239 -15.53 -6.49 -4.87
C ASP A 239 -14.49 -6.28 -3.76
N TYR A 240 -13.18 -6.46 -4.07
CA TYR A 240 -12.09 -6.11 -3.16
C TYR A 240 -11.98 -4.61 -2.94
N ALA A 241 -12.11 -3.77 -3.98
CA ALA A 241 -12.09 -2.33 -3.84
C ALA A 241 -13.23 -1.82 -2.94
N PHE A 242 -14.45 -2.34 -3.10
CA PHE A 242 -15.58 -2.01 -2.23
C PHE A 242 -15.35 -2.42 -0.78
N ALA A 243 -14.87 -3.65 -0.55
CA ALA A 243 -14.59 -4.14 0.80
C ALA A 243 -13.46 -3.35 1.48
N TYR A 244 -12.38 -3.02 0.72
CA TYR A 244 -11.26 -2.20 1.21
C TYR A 244 -11.72 -0.80 1.62
N GLY A 245 -12.50 -0.10 0.81
CA GLY A 245 -12.94 1.25 1.15
C GLY A 245 -13.82 1.29 2.40
N CYS A 246 -14.63 0.26 2.62
CA CYS A 246 -15.38 0.15 3.87
C CYS A 246 -14.46 -0.23 5.05
N LEU A 247 -13.37 -0.96 4.83
CA LEU A 247 -12.34 -1.19 5.85
C LEU A 247 -11.60 0.11 6.20
N SER A 248 -11.18 0.88 5.20
CA SER A 248 -10.54 2.19 5.40
C SER A 248 -11.46 3.16 6.14
N ALA A 249 -12.75 3.21 5.75
CA ALA A 249 -13.76 3.98 6.46
C ALA A 249 -13.95 3.53 7.92
N ALA A 250 -13.83 2.24 8.20
CA ALA A 250 -13.91 1.72 9.57
C ALA A 250 -12.72 2.19 10.44
N TRP A 251 -11.52 2.29 9.88
CA TRP A 251 -10.35 2.86 10.58
C TRP A 251 -10.56 4.34 10.87
N HIS A 252 -11.05 5.12 9.90
CA HIS A 252 -11.38 6.53 10.11
C HIS A 252 -12.47 6.73 11.16
N LEU A 253 -13.47 5.85 11.21
CA LEU A 253 -14.49 5.86 12.23
C LEU A 253 -13.92 5.60 13.64
N GLU A 254 -12.99 4.65 13.78
CA GLU A 254 -12.30 4.35 15.03
C GLU A 254 -11.45 5.54 15.51
N ASP A 255 -10.81 6.25 14.59
CA ASP A 255 -10.00 7.45 14.86
C ASP A 255 -10.85 8.73 15.05
N GLY A 256 -12.17 8.67 14.85
CA GLY A 256 -13.07 9.83 14.94
C GLY A 256 -12.98 10.82 13.76
N ASN A 257 -12.45 10.39 12.62
CA ASN A 257 -12.29 11.18 11.39
C ASN A 257 -13.52 11.07 10.48
N GLU A 258 -14.63 11.72 10.88
CA GLU A 258 -15.92 11.63 10.18
C GLU A 258 -15.87 12.07 8.70
N ALA A 259 -15.04 13.06 8.37
CA ALA A 259 -14.92 13.56 6.99
C ALA A 259 -14.27 12.52 6.07
N ASP A 260 -13.20 11.86 6.54
CA ASP A 260 -12.49 10.83 5.77
C ASP A 260 -13.33 9.55 5.71
N GLU A 261 -14.02 9.17 6.79
CA GLU A 261 -15.00 8.07 6.76
C GLU A 261 -16.06 8.32 5.67
N ALA A 262 -16.65 9.51 5.65
CA ALA A 262 -17.69 9.86 4.68
C ALA A 262 -17.17 9.84 3.23
N ARG A 263 -15.92 10.29 3.01
CA ARG A 263 -15.24 10.23 1.71
C ARG A 263 -15.07 8.80 1.24
N GLU A 264 -14.49 7.94 2.08
CA GLU A 264 -14.26 6.53 1.74
C GLU A 264 -15.59 5.81 1.42
N LEU A 265 -16.62 6.00 2.24
CA LEU A 265 -17.94 5.42 1.99
C LEU A 265 -18.62 5.94 0.71
N LYS A 266 -18.36 7.18 0.31
CA LYS A 266 -18.87 7.74 -0.95
C LYS A 266 -18.24 7.05 -2.15
N ILE A 267 -16.92 6.86 -2.14
CA ILE A 267 -16.20 6.15 -3.21
C ILE A 267 -16.63 4.68 -3.22
N ALA A 268 -16.66 4.01 -2.06
CA ALA A 268 -17.12 2.63 -1.94
C ALA A 268 -18.53 2.45 -2.52
N SER A 269 -19.45 3.40 -2.27
CA SER A 269 -20.81 3.36 -2.82
C SER A 269 -20.84 3.49 -4.35
N ALA A 270 -19.97 4.31 -4.93
CA ALA A 270 -19.83 4.43 -6.39
C ALA A 270 -19.30 3.14 -7.02
N LEU A 271 -18.26 2.53 -6.42
CA LEU A 271 -17.69 1.26 -6.89
C LEU A 271 -18.69 0.10 -6.77
N ARG A 272 -19.45 0.03 -5.66
CA ARG A 272 -20.54 -0.92 -5.48
C ARG A 272 -21.59 -0.78 -6.58
N HIS A 273 -22.01 0.44 -6.89
CA HIS A 273 -22.98 0.70 -7.94
C HIS A 273 -22.46 0.28 -9.31
N LEU A 274 -21.22 0.65 -9.66
CA LEU A 274 -20.56 0.20 -10.88
C LEU A 274 -20.54 -1.33 -10.97
N ARG A 275 -20.15 -2.02 -9.87
CA ARG A 275 -20.13 -3.48 -9.80
C ARG A 275 -21.50 -4.10 -10.11
N GLN A 276 -22.59 -3.51 -9.58
CA GLN A 276 -23.94 -4.00 -9.75
C GLN A 276 -24.49 -3.73 -11.16
N THR A 277 -24.14 -2.63 -11.80
CA THR A 277 -24.71 -2.21 -13.08
C THR A 277 -23.95 -2.73 -14.29
N ALA A 278 -22.62 -2.76 -14.22
CA ALA A 278 -21.79 -3.15 -15.36
C ALA A 278 -21.42 -4.65 -15.37
N TYR A 279 -21.47 -5.32 -14.19
CA TYR A 279 -21.00 -6.70 -14.03
C TYR A 279 -22.03 -7.59 -13.29
N CYS A 280 -23.33 -7.31 -13.45
CA CYS A 280 -24.37 -8.24 -13.01
C CYS A 280 -24.35 -9.48 -13.93
N LEU A 281 -23.98 -10.61 -13.33
CA LEU A 281 -24.31 -11.94 -13.82
C LEU A 281 -25.35 -12.58 -12.90
#